data_25786d36a66052d9d9a8ae8dbc964e45
#
_entry.id   25786d36a66052d9d9a8ae8dbc964e45
#
_cell.length_a   1.000
_cell.length_b   1.000
_cell.length_c   1.000
_cell.angle_alpha   90.00
_cell.angle_beta   90.00
_cell.angle_gamma   90.00
#
_symmetry.space_group_name_H-M   'P 1'
#
loop_
_entity.id
_entity.type
_entity.pdbx_description
1 polymer ?
#
loop_
_entity_poly.entity_id
_entity_poly.type
_entity_poly.pdbx_seq_one_letter_code
_entity_poly.pdbx_strand_id
1 'polypeptide(L)'
;LRDDPPQLLLSNPDMLHLSLLPYHAQWRELWRNLRYVVIDELHTYRGVFGSHIAHVLRRLRRVAAAYGAHPQFIACSATVSNALELSEKLTGLTFELIDGDGAPQRGKRFVMINPSGSPYTEATELLLKCLRAGLKTIAFTKARKIAELIAMWARQSDRTLAPKLKAYRAGFRADERRTIE
;
A
#
# COMPACT_ATOMS: atom_id res chain seq x y z
N LEU A 1 -24.83 -10.03 3.10
CA LEU A 1 -23.66 -9.89 2.22
C LEU A 1 -23.66 -10.89 1.05
N ARG A 2 -24.15 -12.13 1.24
CA ARG A 2 -24.16 -13.14 0.15
C ARG A 2 -25.33 -12.95 -0.78
N ASP A 3 -26.50 -12.65 -0.22
CA ASP A 3 -27.75 -12.45 -0.96
C ASP A 3 -27.90 -11.00 -1.45
N ASP A 4 -27.26 -10.05 -0.77
CA ASP A 4 -27.16 -8.65 -1.13
C ASP A 4 -25.70 -8.20 -1.02
N PRO A 5 -24.90 -8.43 -2.07
CA PRO A 5 -23.50 -8.07 -2.06
C PRO A 5 -23.30 -6.56 -2.10
N PRO A 6 -22.26 -6.05 -1.42
CA PRO A 6 -21.93 -4.63 -1.46
C PRO A 6 -21.50 -4.21 -2.87
N GLN A 7 -21.70 -2.96 -3.21
CA GLN A 7 -21.23 -2.39 -4.49
C GLN A 7 -19.71 -2.40 -4.62
N LEU A 8 -19.00 -2.32 -3.50
CA LEU A 8 -17.54 -2.39 -3.40
C LEU A 8 -17.14 -3.41 -2.34
N LEU A 9 -16.36 -4.42 -2.74
CA LEU A 9 -15.82 -5.42 -1.84
C LEU A 9 -14.29 -5.27 -1.75
N LEU A 10 -13.77 -4.91 -0.58
CA LEU A 10 -12.34 -4.93 -0.30
C LEU A 10 -11.93 -6.33 0.17
N SER A 11 -10.94 -6.91 -0.49
CA SER A 11 -10.48 -8.26 -0.21
C SER A 11 -8.96 -8.36 -0.41
N ASN A 12 -8.42 -9.52 -0.14
CA ASN A 12 -7.04 -9.87 -0.47
C ASN A 12 -6.99 -11.21 -1.23
N PRO A 13 -5.86 -11.56 -1.86
CA PRO A 13 -5.75 -12.78 -2.64
C PRO A 13 -6.04 -14.07 -1.86
N ASP A 14 -5.69 -14.11 -0.56
CA ASP A 14 -5.96 -15.29 0.27
C ASP A 14 -7.46 -15.48 0.51
N MET A 15 -8.19 -14.41 0.77
CA MET A 15 -9.65 -14.46 0.88
C MET A 15 -10.32 -14.86 -0.43
N LEU A 16 -9.82 -14.37 -1.56
CA LEU A 16 -10.28 -14.84 -2.87
C LEU A 16 -10.05 -16.34 -3.02
N HIS A 17 -8.85 -16.81 -2.72
CA HIS A 17 -8.44 -18.20 -2.89
C HIS A 17 -9.17 -19.17 -1.97
N LEU A 18 -9.28 -18.83 -0.69
CA LEU A 18 -9.76 -19.74 0.36
C LEU A 18 -11.26 -19.65 0.62
N SER A 19 -11.89 -18.52 0.27
CA SER A 19 -13.29 -18.26 0.61
C SER A 19 -14.16 -18.01 -0.63
N LEU A 20 -13.90 -16.95 -1.38
CA LEU A 20 -14.80 -16.50 -2.44
C LEU A 20 -14.83 -17.46 -3.63
N LEU A 21 -13.68 -17.94 -4.09
CA LEU A 21 -13.59 -18.82 -5.25
C LEU A 21 -14.04 -20.25 -4.98
N PRO A 22 -13.68 -20.93 -3.88
CA PRO A 22 -14.19 -22.26 -3.58
C PRO A 22 -15.70 -22.28 -3.36
N TYR A 23 -16.24 -21.25 -2.73
CA TYR A 23 -17.66 -21.15 -2.42
C TYR A 23 -18.41 -20.20 -3.35
N HIS A 24 -17.97 -20.08 -4.61
CA HIS A 24 -18.49 -19.12 -5.59
C HIS A 24 -20.01 -19.20 -5.77
N ALA A 25 -20.62 -20.38 -5.61
CA ALA A 25 -22.06 -20.54 -5.72
C ALA A 25 -22.84 -19.73 -4.67
N GLN A 26 -22.26 -19.52 -3.48
CA GLN A 26 -22.84 -18.71 -2.42
C GLN A 26 -22.69 -17.20 -2.68
N TRP A 27 -21.84 -16.81 -3.64
CA TRP A 27 -21.57 -15.43 -4.03
C TRP A 27 -22.07 -15.14 -5.45
N ARG A 28 -23.10 -15.87 -5.89
CA ARG A 28 -23.62 -15.81 -7.27
C ARG A 28 -23.91 -14.39 -7.74
N GLU A 29 -24.56 -13.59 -6.91
CA GLU A 29 -24.94 -12.22 -7.27
C GLU A 29 -23.73 -11.30 -7.38
N LEU A 30 -22.71 -11.49 -6.56
CA LEU A 30 -21.44 -10.79 -6.69
C LEU A 30 -20.78 -11.10 -8.05
N TRP A 31 -20.70 -12.38 -8.40
CA TRP A 31 -20.05 -12.81 -9.64
C TRP A 31 -20.80 -12.35 -10.89
N ARG A 32 -22.11 -12.39 -10.89
CA ARG A 32 -22.95 -11.91 -12.01
C ARG A 32 -22.79 -10.44 -12.29
N ASN A 33 -22.64 -9.64 -11.24
CA ASN A 33 -22.62 -8.19 -11.30
C ASN A 33 -21.19 -7.63 -11.25
N LEU A 34 -20.16 -8.47 -11.29
CA LEU A 34 -18.77 -8.03 -11.21
C LEU A 34 -18.37 -7.28 -12.48
N ARG A 35 -18.16 -5.97 -12.36
CA ARG A 35 -17.78 -5.07 -13.46
C ARG A 35 -16.30 -4.74 -13.46
N TYR A 36 -15.70 -4.57 -12.28
CA TYR A 36 -14.33 -4.12 -12.13
C TYR A 36 -13.57 -4.98 -11.12
N VAL A 37 -12.31 -5.23 -11.43
CA VAL A 37 -11.34 -5.83 -10.49
C VAL A 37 -10.17 -4.87 -10.38
N VAL A 38 -10.01 -4.25 -9.22
CA VAL A 38 -8.90 -3.34 -8.96
C VAL A 38 -7.80 -4.08 -8.21
N ILE A 39 -6.61 -4.10 -8.79
CA ILE A 39 -5.39 -4.68 -8.20
C ILE A 39 -4.55 -3.51 -7.70
N ASP A 40 -4.50 -3.35 -6.40
CA ASP A 40 -3.67 -2.34 -5.76
C ASP A 40 -2.29 -2.89 -5.43
N GLU A 41 -1.29 -1.99 -5.30
CA GLU A 41 0.11 -2.33 -4.99
C GLU A 41 0.68 -3.43 -5.91
N LEU A 42 0.39 -3.35 -7.20
CA LEU A 42 0.79 -4.35 -8.21
C LEU A 42 2.27 -4.76 -8.09
N HIS A 43 3.15 -3.80 -7.76
CA HIS A 43 4.60 -4.02 -7.63
C HIS A 43 4.98 -5.05 -6.56
N THR A 44 4.08 -5.40 -5.65
CA THR A 44 4.30 -6.41 -4.62
C THR A 44 4.14 -7.84 -5.14
N TYR A 45 3.42 -8.03 -6.23
CA TYR A 45 3.11 -9.35 -6.80
C TYR A 45 4.22 -9.84 -7.73
N ARG A 46 5.38 -10.21 -7.15
CA ARG A 46 6.56 -10.68 -7.89
C ARG A 46 7.01 -12.06 -7.43
N GLY A 47 7.86 -12.70 -8.24
CA GLY A 47 8.45 -14.00 -7.94
C GLY A 47 7.39 -15.08 -7.70
N VAL A 48 7.67 -15.99 -6.78
CA VAL A 48 6.77 -17.12 -6.46
C VAL A 48 5.41 -16.64 -5.98
N PHE A 49 5.37 -15.61 -5.13
CA PHE A 49 4.13 -15.02 -4.66
C PHE A 49 3.28 -14.51 -5.81
N GLY A 50 3.87 -13.72 -6.72
CA GLY A 50 3.17 -13.22 -7.91
C GLY A 50 2.63 -14.34 -8.81
N SER A 51 3.37 -15.44 -8.95
CA SER A 51 2.92 -16.61 -9.71
C SER A 51 1.67 -17.25 -9.10
N HIS A 52 1.60 -17.38 -7.78
CA HIS A 52 0.40 -17.86 -7.08
C HIS A 52 -0.79 -16.92 -7.29
N ILE A 53 -0.58 -15.61 -7.17
CA ILE A 53 -1.64 -14.62 -7.38
C ILE A 53 -2.15 -14.66 -8.83
N ALA A 54 -1.27 -14.84 -9.81
CA ALA A 54 -1.67 -15.00 -11.22
C ALA A 54 -2.63 -16.17 -11.40
N HIS A 55 -2.42 -17.30 -10.73
CA HIS A 55 -3.35 -18.42 -10.76
C HIS A 55 -4.68 -18.10 -10.09
N VAL A 56 -4.68 -17.37 -8.97
CA VAL A 56 -5.91 -16.92 -8.31
C VAL A 56 -6.72 -16.01 -9.22
N LEU A 57 -6.09 -15.03 -9.86
CA LEU A 57 -6.77 -14.11 -10.78
C LEU A 57 -7.31 -14.80 -12.03
N ARG A 58 -6.60 -15.79 -12.59
CA ARG A 58 -7.11 -16.61 -13.69
C ARG A 58 -8.34 -17.43 -13.28
N ARG A 59 -8.35 -17.96 -12.06
CA ARG A 59 -9.54 -18.62 -11.51
C ARG A 59 -10.69 -17.66 -11.32
N LEU A 60 -10.44 -16.45 -10.80
CA LEU A 60 -11.44 -15.40 -10.67
C LEU A 60 -12.10 -15.11 -12.02
N ARG A 61 -11.31 -14.90 -13.06
CA ARG A 61 -11.82 -14.64 -14.43
C ARG A 61 -12.71 -15.78 -14.93
N ARG A 62 -12.29 -17.04 -14.72
CA ARG A 62 -13.09 -18.20 -15.12
C ARG A 62 -14.41 -18.30 -14.36
N VAL A 63 -14.39 -18.02 -13.07
CA VAL A 63 -15.61 -18.01 -12.24
C VAL A 63 -16.53 -16.90 -12.70
N ALA A 64 -16.03 -15.65 -12.86
CA ALA A 64 -16.82 -14.53 -13.36
C ALA A 64 -17.46 -14.87 -14.73
N ALA A 65 -16.70 -15.41 -15.66
CA ALA A 65 -17.19 -15.81 -16.99
C ALA A 65 -18.29 -16.90 -16.91
N ALA A 66 -18.17 -17.85 -15.99
CA ALA A 66 -19.21 -18.87 -15.76
C ALA A 66 -20.53 -18.28 -15.25
N TYR A 67 -20.50 -17.09 -14.65
CA TYR A 67 -21.69 -16.33 -14.26
C TYR A 67 -22.07 -15.23 -15.28
N GLY A 68 -21.43 -15.21 -16.47
CA GLY A 68 -21.72 -14.27 -17.55
C GLY A 68 -21.06 -12.89 -17.39
N ALA A 69 -20.14 -12.72 -16.43
CA ALA A 69 -19.45 -11.46 -16.22
C ALA A 69 -18.03 -11.47 -16.82
N HIS A 70 -17.65 -10.33 -17.42
CA HIS A 70 -16.33 -10.08 -18.00
C HIS A 70 -15.76 -8.78 -17.42
N PRO A 71 -15.25 -8.82 -16.16
CA PRO A 71 -14.83 -7.62 -15.47
C PRO A 71 -13.61 -6.98 -16.15
N GLN A 72 -13.62 -5.64 -16.19
CA GLN A 72 -12.43 -4.86 -16.53
C GLN A 72 -11.46 -4.87 -15.38
N PHE A 73 -10.18 -5.08 -15.70
CA PHE A 73 -9.11 -5.05 -14.71
C PHE A 73 -8.43 -3.68 -14.70
N ILE A 74 -8.22 -3.14 -13.51
CA ILE A 74 -7.50 -1.90 -13.25
C ILE A 74 -6.37 -2.24 -12.31
N ALA A 75 -5.14 -1.88 -12.67
CA ALA A 75 -3.97 -2.14 -11.83
C ALA A 75 -3.33 -0.82 -11.41
N CYS A 76 -3.13 -0.65 -10.10
CA CYS A 76 -2.45 0.49 -9.52
C CYS A 76 -1.10 0.06 -8.96
N SER A 77 -0.07 0.86 -9.18
CA SER A 77 1.29 0.54 -8.74
C SER A 77 2.03 1.80 -8.33
N ALA A 78 2.98 1.66 -7.41
CA ALA A 78 4.04 2.64 -7.27
C ALA A 78 4.88 2.70 -8.55
N THR A 79 5.76 3.68 -8.66
CA THR A 79 6.64 3.86 -9.82
C THR A 79 7.52 2.63 -10.04
N VAL A 80 7.24 1.87 -11.08
CA VAL A 80 8.01 0.70 -11.52
C VAL A 80 8.17 0.73 -13.02
N SER A 81 9.33 0.36 -13.51
CA SER A 81 9.68 0.44 -14.95
C SER A 81 8.91 -0.56 -15.82
N ASN A 82 8.37 -1.64 -15.24
CA ASN A 82 7.73 -2.73 -15.97
C ASN A 82 6.29 -2.99 -15.52
N ALA A 83 5.55 -1.96 -15.14
CA ALA A 83 4.16 -2.09 -14.67
C ALA A 83 3.25 -2.78 -15.68
N LEU A 84 3.34 -2.41 -16.96
CA LEU A 84 2.56 -2.98 -18.04
C LEU A 84 2.80 -4.48 -18.17
N GLU A 85 4.06 -4.89 -18.35
CA GLU A 85 4.46 -6.28 -18.46
C GLU A 85 4.04 -7.13 -17.26
N LEU A 86 4.17 -6.56 -16.06
CA LEU A 86 3.77 -7.24 -14.81
C LEU A 86 2.26 -7.44 -14.74
N SER A 87 1.46 -6.44 -15.12
CA SER A 87 0.00 -6.53 -15.19
C SER A 87 -0.45 -7.62 -16.15
N GLU A 88 0.14 -7.65 -17.34
CA GLU A 88 -0.16 -8.64 -18.36
C GLU A 88 0.21 -10.06 -17.94
N LYS A 89 1.40 -10.25 -17.36
CA LYS A 89 1.82 -11.54 -16.81
C LYS A 89 0.93 -12.03 -15.69
N LEU A 90 0.52 -11.12 -14.81
CA LEU A 90 -0.28 -11.45 -13.63
C LEU A 90 -1.71 -11.86 -14.01
N THR A 91 -2.32 -11.16 -14.96
CA THR A 91 -3.74 -11.34 -15.32
C THR A 91 -3.96 -12.18 -16.59
N GLY A 92 -2.99 -12.18 -17.50
CA GLY A 92 -3.13 -12.73 -18.85
C GLY A 92 -4.06 -11.89 -19.72
N LEU A 93 -4.12 -10.58 -19.51
CA LEU A 93 -4.88 -9.59 -20.27
C LEU A 93 -3.94 -8.51 -20.78
N THR A 94 -4.30 -7.87 -21.89
CA THR A 94 -3.62 -6.68 -22.37
C THR A 94 -4.05 -5.47 -21.55
N PHE A 95 -3.11 -4.57 -21.24
CA PHE A 95 -3.35 -3.35 -20.49
C PHE A 95 -2.93 -2.13 -21.29
N GLU A 96 -3.60 -1.02 -21.04
CA GLU A 96 -3.18 0.30 -21.44
C GLU A 96 -2.49 0.99 -20.25
N LEU A 97 -1.33 1.59 -20.48
CA LEU A 97 -0.58 2.30 -19.45
C LEU A 97 -1.07 3.76 -19.38
N ILE A 98 -1.47 4.16 -18.18
CA ILE A 98 -1.76 5.56 -17.85
C ILE A 98 -0.69 6.02 -16.87
N ASP A 99 0.32 6.77 -17.34
CA ASP A 99 1.47 7.23 -16.57
C ASP A 99 1.52 8.74 -16.36
N GLY A 100 0.62 9.48 -17.00
CA GLY A 100 0.50 10.92 -16.86
C GLY A 100 -0.27 11.31 -15.61
N ASP A 101 0.44 11.79 -14.57
CA ASP A 101 -0.21 12.51 -13.49
C ASP A 101 -0.31 14.00 -13.84
N GLY A 102 -1.48 14.58 -13.74
CA GLY A 102 -1.68 16.04 -13.94
C GLY A 102 -1.27 16.89 -12.72
N ALA A 103 -0.66 16.29 -11.70
CA ALA A 103 -0.33 16.98 -10.46
C ALA A 103 0.89 17.92 -10.63
N PRO A 104 0.83 19.14 -10.09
CA PRO A 104 1.95 20.05 -10.14
C PRO A 104 3.15 19.48 -9.37
N GLN A 105 4.25 19.28 -10.06
CA GLN A 105 5.49 18.79 -9.47
C GLN A 105 6.36 19.95 -9.00
N ARG A 106 6.67 19.97 -7.72
CA ARG A 106 7.70 20.86 -7.17
C ARG A 106 9.06 20.18 -7.22
N GLY A 107 10.12 20.97 -7.41
CA GLY A 107 11.49 20.45 -7.36
C GLY A 107 11.76 19.73 -6.03
N LYS A 108 12.44 18.60 -6.11
CA LYS A 108 12.84 17.79 -4.95
C LYS A 108 14.35 17.89 -4.78
N ARG A 109 14.83 18.07 -3.54
CA ARG A 109 16.23 17.85 -3.19
C ARG A 109 16.39 16.47 -2.60
N PHE A 110 17.24 15.69 -3.20
CA PHE A 110 17.64 14.40 -2.66
C PHE A 110 19.04 14.54 -2.07
N VAL A 111 19.17 14.24 -0.77
CA VAL A 111 20.44 14.35 -0.05
C VAL A 111 20.78 13.02 0.57
N MET A 112 21.95 12.49 0.26
CA MET A 112 22.49 11.31 0.93
C MET A 112 23.49 11.75 1.99
N ILE A 113 23.35 11.24 3.20
CA ILE A 113 24.21 11.55 4.34
C ILE A 113 24.87 10.25 4.79
N ASN A 114 26.21 10.28 4.89
CA ASN A 114 26.97 9.20 5.52
C ASN A 114 27.36 9.67 6.93
N PRO A 115 26.68 9.20 7.99
CA PRO A 115 26.95 9.64 9.35
C PRO A 115 28.31 9.17 9.83
N SER A 116 29.07 10.02 10.51
CA SER A 116 30.34 9.67 11.14
C SER A 116 30.17 8.86 12.44
N GLY A 117 28.96 8.86 13.00
CA GLY A 117 28.60 8.15 14.24
C GLY A 117 27.34 7.29 14.08
N SER A 118 26.48 7.27 15.09
CA SER A 118 25.24 6.51 15.03
C SER A 118 24.25 7.14 14.03
N PRO A 119 23.75 6.38 13.04
CA PRO A 119 22.74 6.86 12.11
C PRO A 119 21.46 7.32 12.81
N TYR A 120 21.15 6.77 13.95
CA TYR A 120 19.96 7.11 14.73
C TYR A 120 20.09 8.44 15.43
N THR A 121 21.29 8.77 15.93
CA THR A 121 21.59 10.08 16.52
C THR A 121 21.50 11.15 15.46
N GLU A 122 22.15 10.94 14.31
CA GLU A 122 22.11 11.87 13.19
C GLU A 122 20.68 12.09 12.68
N ALA A 123 19.88 11.02 12.54
CA ALA A 123 18.48 11.12 12.16
C ALA A 123 17.65 11.93 13.18
N THR A 124 17.93 11.76 14.49
CA THR A 124 17.28 12.54 15.55
C THR A 124 17.62 14.02 15.44
N GLU A 125 18.89 14.36 15.26
CA GLU A 125 19.34 15.73 15.11
C GLU A 125 18.75 16.41 13.86
N LEU A 126 18.74 15.70 12.72
CA LEU A 126 18.12 16.18 11.49
C LEU A 126 16.62 16.42 11.67
N LEU A 127 15.92 15.51 12.31
CA LEU A 127 14.50 15.66 12.62
C LEU A 127 14.26 16.92 13.44
N LEU A 128 15.06 17.16 14.49
CA LEU A 128 14.95 18.36 15.33
C LEU A 128 15.29 19.64 14.55
N LYS A 129 16.32 19.62 13.71
CA LYS A 129 16.68 20.77 12.85
C LYS A 129 15.52 21.13 11.90
N CYS A 130 14.92 20.12 11.24
CA CYS A 130 13.78 20.35 10.36
C CYS A 130 12.55 20.91 11.10
N LEU A 131 12.24 20.37 12.28
CA LEU A 131 11.12 20.83 13.09
C LEU A 131 11.32 22.26 13.61
N ARG A 132 12.55 22.62 14.03
CA ARG A 132 12.90 24.01 14.42
C ARG A 132 12.77 24.97 13.27
N ALA A 133 13.05 24.53 12.05
CA ALA A 133 12.84 25.30 10.83
C ALA A 133 11.36 25.37 10.39
N GLY A 134 10.42 24.81 11.17
CA GLY A 134 8.99 24.81 10.85
C GLY A 134 8.59 23.87 9.72
N LEU A 135 9.46 22.93 9.35
CA LEU A 135 9.19 21.99 8.27
C LEU A 135 8.33 20.83 8.75
N LYS A 136 7.30 20.46 7.96
CA LYS A 136 6.57 19.21 8.15
C LYS A 136 7.50 18.06 7.76
N THR A 137 7.82 17.20 8.73
CA THR A 137 8.87 16.19 8.57
C THR A 137 8.36 14.81 8.93
N ILE A 138 8.68 13.81 8.09
CA ILE A 138 8.45 12.39 8.35
C ILE A 138 9.80 11.70 8.34
N ALA A 139 10.09 10.91 9.38
CA ALA A 139 11.27 10.06 9.48
C ALA A 139 10.87 8.58 9.40
N PHE A 140 11.30 7.89 8.35
CA PHE A 140 11.07 6.45 8.20
C PHE A 140 12.22 5.63 8.79
N THR A 141 11.88 4.56 9.49
CA THR A 141 12.86 3.64 10.09
C THR A 141 12.53 2.19 9.74
N LYS A 142 13.55 1.33 9.72
CA LYS A 142 13.36 -0.11 9.43
C LYS A 142 12.65 -0.87 10.54
N ALA A 143 12.73 -0.40 11.78
CA ALA A 143 12.19 -1.12 12.95
C ALA A 143 11.31 -0.23 13.80
N ARG A 144 10.20 -0.79 14.30
CA ARG A 144 9.26 -0.11 15.20
C ARG A 144 9.94 0.48 16.42
N LYS A 145 10.85 -0.31 17.06
CA LYS A 145 11.63 0.11 18.22
C LYS A 145 12.47 1.35 17.94
N ILE A 146 13.06 1.45 16.75
CA ILE A 146 13.89 2.60 16.37
C ILE A 146 13.04 3.86 16.20
N ALA A 147 11.84 3.76 15.63
CA ALA A 147 10.92 4.90 15.53
C ALA A 147 10.56 5.46 16.91
N GLU A 148 10.29 4.59 17.89
CA GLU A 148 9.99 4.98 19.26
C GLU A 148 11.22 5.60 19.97
N LEU A 149 12.41 5.02 19.76
CA LEU A 149 13.65 5.55 20.33
C LEU A 149 13.98 6.95 19.79
N ILE A 150 13.91 7.16 18.49
CA ILE A 150 14.13 8.48 17.88
C ILE A 150 13.13 9.49 18.42
N ALA A 151 11.85 9.13 18.50
CA ALA A 151 10.83 10.03 19.06
C ALA A 151 11.08 10.33 20.55
N MET A 152 11.51 9.36 21.33
CA MET A 152 11.88 9.55 22.74
C MET A 152 13.08 10.48 22.88
N TRP A 153 14.16 10.23 22.18
CA TRP A 153 15.38 11.04 22.22
C TRP A 153 15.10 12.48 21.75
N ALA A 154 14.35 12.64 20.68
CA ALA A 154 13.97 13.96 20.19
C ALA A 154 13.14 14.76 21.22
N ARG A 155 12.20 14.11 21.93
CA ARG A 155 11.42 14.74 23.03
C ARG A 155 12.27 15.10 24.23
N GLN A 156 13.26 14.27 24.56
CA GLN A 156 14.20 14.54 25.66
C GLN A 156 15.14 15.68 25.32
N SER A 157 15.61 15.76 24.08
CA SER A 157 16.53 16.79 23.61
C SER A 157 15.85 18.15 23.47
N ASP A 158 14.55 18.20 23.14
CA ASP A 158 13.82 19.44 22.98
C ASP A 158 12.36 19.29 23.44
N ARG A 159 12.13 19.66 24.69
CA ARG A 159 10.80 19.57 25.32
C ARG A 159 9.75 20.48 24.68
N THR A 160 10.17 21.56 24.03
CA THR A 160 9.26 22.51 23.37
C THR A 160 8.64 21.91 22.10
N LEU A 161 9.36 20.99 21.46
CA LEU A 161 8.89 20.27 20.27
C LEU A 161 8.15 18.96 20.61
N ALA A 162 8.19 18.51 21.86
CA ALA A 162 7.58 17.25 22.27
C ALA A 162 6.10 17.10 21.87
N PRO A 163 5.23 18.12 21.96
CA PRO A 163 3.83 18.02 21.54
C PRO A 163 3.66 17.79 20.01
N LYS A 164 4.64 18.24 19.22
CA LYS A 164 4.65 18.13 17.75
C LYS A 164 5.21 16.78 17.25
N LEU A 165 5.79 15.98 18.13
CA LEU A 165 6.45 14.73 17.82
C LEU A 165 5.53 13.54 18.13
N LYS A 166 5.20 12.78 17.10
CA LYS A 166 4.44 11.55 17.23
C LYS A 166 5.22 10.40 16.60
N ALA A 167 5.36 9.29 17.31
CA ALA A 167 5.79 8.02 16.71
C ALA A 167 4.58 7.36 16.05
N TYR A 168 4.76 6.87 14.82
CA TYR A 168 3.74 6.12 14.10
C TYR A 168 4.28 4.72 13.77
N ARG A 169 3.54 3.69 14.09
CA ARG A 169 3.94 2.31 13.79
C ARG A 169 2.75 1.41 13.47
N ALA A 170 3.01 0.36 12.74
CA ALA A 170 2.05 -0.72 12.58
C ALA A 170 1.75 -1.36 13.96
N GLY A 171 0.47 -1.58 14.24
CA GLY A 171 0.01 -2.13 15.52
C GLY A 171 -0.67 -1.11 16.43
N PHE A 172 -0.69 0.16 16.09
CA PHE A 172 -1.61 1.10 16.71
C PHE A 172 -3.06 0.79 16.33
N ARG A 173 -3.97 0.99 17.28
CA ARG A 173 -5.41 0.91 17.03
C ARG A 173 -5.85 2.00 16.03
N ALA A 174 -6.98 1.80 15.38
CA ALA A 174 -7.48 2.74 14.39
C ALA A 174 -7.76 4.15 14.97
N ASP A 175 -8.23 4.21 16.21
CA ASP A 175 -8.46 5.44 16.96
C ASP A 175 -7.14 6.17 17.28
N GLU A 176 -6.10 5.43 17.71
CA GLU A 176 -4.77 5.99 17.98
C GLU A 176 -4.15 6.57 16.70
N ARG A 177 -4.28 5.86 15.58
CA ARG A 177 -3.77 6.34 14.29
C ARG A 177 -4.43 7.64 13.86
N ARG A 178 -5.78 7.73 13.94
CA ARG A 178 -6.53 8.95 13.62
C ARG A 178 -6.14 10.16 14.49
N THR A 179 -5.73 9.90 15.73
CA THR A 179 -5.28 10.97 16.65
C THR A 179 -3.88 11.49 16.26
N ILE A 180 -3.07 10.67 15.59
CA ILE A 180 -1.71 11.03 15.16
C ILE A 180 -1.73 11.72 13.79
N GLU A 181 -2.61 11.30 12.90
CA GLU A 181 -2.84 11.86 11.55
C GLU A 181 -3.54 13.22 11.60
#